data_4f4f3ad37332b73248c95650087d484d
#
_entry.id   4f4f3ad37332b73248c95650087d484d
#
_cell.length_a   1.000
_cell.length_b   1.000
_cell.length_c   1.000
_cell.angle_alpha   90.00
_cell.angle_beta   90.00
_cell.angle_gamma   90.00
#
_symmetry.space_group_name_H-M   'P 1'
#
loop_
_entity.id
_entity.type
_entity.pdbx_description
1 polymer ?
#
loop_
_entity_poly.entity_id
_entity_poly.type
_entity_poly.pdbx_seq_one_letter_code
_entity_poly.pdbx_strand_id
1 'polypeptide(L)' 'MKVENYTRVKLLTDSYLQDGVGIGSIGYVIKICPSEKYEVEFSDKNGVAIAQIVVGPDEIVIEEKSNK' A
#
# COMPACT_ATOMS: atom_id res chain seq x y z
N MET A 1 5.84 13.30 2.42
CA MET A 1 5.86 11.89 2.86
C MET A 1 7.08 11.21 2.26
N LYS A 2 7.86 10.58 3.08
CA LYS A 2 9.03 9.89 2.59
C LYS A 2 8.78 8.40 2.54
N VAL A 3 8.69 7.86 1.33
CA VAL A 3 8.36 6.46 1.12
C VAL A 3 9.57 5.76 0.55
N GLU A 4 9.89 4.62 1.13
CA GLU A 4 11.01 3.80 0.69
C GLU A 4 10.49 2.40 0.43
N ASN A 5 11.35 1.58 -0.16
CA ASN A 5 11.00 0.18 -0.36
C ASN A 5 10.68 -0.45 0.99
N TYR A 6 9.63 -1.25 1.00
CA TYR A 6 9.16 -1.99 2.18
C TYR A 6 8.53 -1.11 3.23
N THR A 7 8.26 0.16 2.91
CA THR A 7 7.45 0.99 3.79
C THR A 7 6.05 0.41 3.88
N ARG A 8 5.55 0.29 5.09
CA ARG A 8 4.19 -0.20 5.32
C ARG A 8 3.21 0.94 5.11
N VAL A 9 2.17 0.70 4.34
CA VAL A 9 1.20 1.73 3.99
C VAL A 9 -0.21 1.20 4.15
N LYS A 10 -1.14 2.13 4.31
CA LYS A 10 -2.56 1.84 4.39
C LYS A 10 -3.26 2.54 3.23
N LEU A 11 -4.14 1.82 2.57
CA LEU A 11 -4.88 2.35 1.44
C LEU A 11 -6.00 3.25 1.92
N LEU A 12 -6.15 4.40 1.25
CA LEU A 12 -7.13 5.41 1.63
C LEU A 12 -8.29 5.52 0.66
N THR A 13 -8.29 4.76 -0.42
CA THR A 13 -9.27 4.91 -1.48
C THR A 13 -9.95 3.58 -1.76
N ASP A 14 -11.17 3.63 -2.28
CA ASP A 14 -11.88 2.43 -2.69
C ASP A 14 -11.77 2.16 -4.19
N SER A 15 -10.81 2.79 -4.85
CA SER A 15 -10.66 2.69 -6.30
C SER A 15 -10.24 1.31 -6.76
N TYR A 16 -9.78 0.46 -5.87
CA TYR A 16 -9.19 -0.83 -6.24
C TYR A 16 -9.99 -2.01 -5.70
N LEU A 17 -11.28 -1.79 -5.47
CA LEU A 17 -12.12 -2.86 -4.95
C LEU A 17 -12.17 -4.06 -5.89
N GLN A 18 -12.06 -3.82 -7.20
CA GLN A 18 -12.06 -4.92 -8.16
C GLN A 18 -10.86 -5.82 -7.99
N ASP A 19 -9.81 -5.30 -7.41
CA ASP A 19 -8.60 -6.07 -7.15
C ASP A 19 -8.60 -6.71 -5.77
N GLY A 20 -9.72 -6.59 -5.06
CA GLY A 20 -9.84 -7.19 -3.74
C GLY A 20 -9.28 -6.35 -2.62
N VAL A 21 -9.00 -5.08 -2.86
CA VAL A 21 -8.34 -4.22 -1.88
C VAL A 21 -9.23 -3.02 -1.61
N GLY A 22 -9.62 -2.83 -0.37
CA GLY A 22 -10.47 -1.71 0.01
C GLY A 22 -9.77 -0.74 0.93
N ILE A 23 -10.52 0.28 1.34
CA ILE A 23 -10.00 1.28 2.27
C ILE A 23 -9.55 0.57 3.54
N GLY A 24 -8.36 0.94 4.01
CA GLY A 24 -7.80 0.35 5.22
C GLY A 24 -6.91 -0.84 4.97
N SER A 25 -6.83 -1.31 3.72
CA SER A 25 -5.95 -2.42 3.40
C SER A 25 -4.50 -2.04 3.65
N ILE A 26 -3.73 -2.98 4.16
CA ILE A 26 -2.33 -2.78 4.48
C ILE A 26 -1.47 -3.41 3.39
N GLY A 27 -0.45 -2.69 2.98
CA GLY A 27 0.48 -3.20 2.00
C GLY A 27 1.88 -2.69 2.25
N TYR A 28 2.79 -3.13 1.42
CA TYR A 28 4.19 -2.72 1.49
C TYR A 28 4.65 -2.24 0.13
N VAL A 29 5.39 -1.15 0.12
CA VAL A 29 5.94 -0.60 -1.11
C VAL A 29 7.04 -1.53 -1.58
N ILE A 30 6.90 -2.06 -2.79
CA ILE A 30 7.92 -2.94 -3.35
C ILE A 30 8.70 -2.27 -4.46
N LYS A 31 8.23 -1.12 -4.95
CA LYS A 31 8.96 -0.40 -5.99
C LYS A 31 8.50 1.05 -5.98
N ILE A 32 9.46 1.95 -6.12
CA ILE A 32 9.18 3.37 -6.28
C ILE A 32 9.27 3.67 -7.76
N CYS A 33 8.16 4.09 -8.34
CA CYS A 33 8.04 4.31 -9.77
C CYS A 33 8.26 5.78 -10.10
N PRO A 34 8.54 6.10 -11.36
CA PRO A 34 8.60 7.49 -11.77
C PRO A 34 7.29 8.20 -11.50
N SER A 35 7.34 9.53 -11.46
CA SER A 35 6.16 10.38 -11.27
C SER A 35 5.53 10.18 -9.91
N GLU A 36 6.33 9.80 -8.93
CA GLU A 36 5.87 9.68 -7.54
C GLU A 36 4.76 8.66 -7.38
N LYS A 37 4.82 7.59 -8.14
CA LYS A 37 3.92 6.48 -7.98
C LYS A 37 4.64 5.36 -7.23
N TYR A 38 3.86 4.50 -6.62
CA TYR A 38 4.43 3.42 -5.82
C TYR A 38 3.74 2.12 -6.16
N GLU A 39 4.53 1.09 -6.38
CA GLU A 39 3.97 -0.24 -6.53
C GLU A 39 3.88 -0.87 -5.17
N VAL A 40 2.68 -1.25 -4.76
CA VAL A 40 2.40 -1.73 -3.41
C VAL A 40 1.84 -3.13 -3.50
N GLU A 41 2.37 -4.02 -2.69
CA GLU A 41 1.83 -5.37 -2.56
C GLU A 41 0.95 -5.40 -1.33
N PHE A 42 -0.33 -5.69 -1.54
CA PHE A 42 -1.32 -5.77 -0.47
C PHE A 42 -1.52 -7.21 -0.06
N SER A 43 -1.74 -7.42 1.21
CA SER A 43 -1.90 -8.76 1.78
C SER A 43 -3.18 -8.81 2.59
N ASP A 44 -3.70 -10.02 2.78
CA ASP A 44 -4.83 -10.21 3.67
C ASP A 44 -4.31 -10.31 5.11
N LYS A 45 -5.23 -10.58 6.03
CA LYS A 45 -4.87 -10.60 7.45
C LYS A 45 -3.94 -11.76 7.79
N ASN A 46 -3.83 -12.73 6.91
CA ASN A 46 -2.94 -13.87 7.12
C ASN A 46 -1.59 -13.67 6.46
N GLY A 47 -1.36 -12.48 5.89
CA GLY A 47 -0.10 -12.21 5.23
C GLY A 47 0.01 -12.75 3.83
N VAL A 48 -1.07 -13.25 3.26
CA VAL A 48 -1.07 -13.77 1.90
C VAL A 48 -1.27 -12.62 0.93
N ALA A 49 -0.38 -12.50 -0.06
CA ALA A 49 -0.47 -11.44 -1.04
C ALA A 49 -1.74 -11.61 -1.88
N ILE A 50 -2.49 -10.53 -2.04
CA ILE A 50 -3.71 -10.56 -2.82
C ILE A 50 -3.63 -9.68 -4.05
N ALA A 51 -2.80 -8.65 -4.08
CA ALA A 51 -2.72 -7.78 -5.24
C ALA A 51 -1.45 -6.95 -5.20
N GLN A 52 -0.94 -6.63 -6.39
CA GLN A 52 0.12 -5.64 -6.54
C GLN A 52 -0.45 -4.52 -7.38
N ILE A 53 -0.44 -3.31 -6.85
CA ILE A 53 -1.13 -2.18 -7.48
C ILE A 53 -0.22 -0.98 -7.45
N VAL A 54 -0.20 -0.22 -8.55
CA VAL A 54 0.50 1.05 -8.60
C VAL A 54 -0.45 2.13 -8.11
N VAL A 55 -0.05 2.83 -7.06
CA VAL A 55 -0.90 3.84 -6.42
C VAL A 55 -0.17 5.17 -6.41
N GLY A 56 -0.94 6.24 -6.30
CA GLY A 56 -0.40 7.57 -6.15
C GLY A 56 -0.20 7.92 -4.69
N PRO A 57 0.54 8.99 -4.42
CA PRO A 57 0.82 9.38 -3.05
C PRO A 57 -0.41 9.79 -2.26
N ASP A 58 -1.46 10.24 -2.95
CA ASP A 58 -2.70 10.63 -2.28
C ASP A 58 -3.54 9.45 -1.85
N GLU A 59 -3.20 8.26 -2.31
CA GLU A 59 -4.04 7.10 -2.12
C GLU A 59 -3.58 6.23 -0.96
N ILE A 60 -2.45 6.57 -0.37
CA ILE A 60 -1.90 5.80 0.73
C ILE A 60 -1.39 6.73 1.82
N VAL A 61 -1.25 6.16 3.01
CA VAL A 61 -0.59 6.84 4.12
C VAL A 61 0.36 5.84 4.73
N ILE A 62 1.48 6.35 5.24
CA ILE A 62 2.44 5.49 5.92
C ILE A 62 1.81 5.00 7.21
N GLU A 63 1.82 3.69 7.38
CA GLU A 63 1.23 3.05 8.54
C GLU A 63 2.37 2.55 9.41
N GLU A 64 2.75 3.35 10.38
CA GLU A 64 3.87 2.99 11.21
C GLU A 64 3.44 2.03 12.29
N LYS A 65 4.28 1.02 12.46
CA LYS A 65 4.03 0.06 13.48
C LYS A 65 4.43 0.62 14.83
N SER A 66 3.59 0.43 15.80
CA SER A 66 3.91 0.82 17.15
C SER A 66 5.02 -0.09 17.67
N ASN A 67 5.94 0.50 18.42
CA ASN A 67 7.05 -0.26 18.98
C ASN A 67 6.88 -0.54 20.46
N LYS A 68 5.69 -0.36 20.95
CA LYS A 68 5.52 -0.51 22.38
C LYS A 68 4.87 -1.76 22.78
#